data_5b880204c5611c9b2c7fe9a10249a404
#
_entry.id   5b880204c5611c9b2c7fe9a10249a404
#
_cell.length_a   1.000
_cell.length_b   1.000
_cell.length_c   1.000
_cell.angle_alpha   90.00
_cell.angle_beta   90.00
_cell.angle_gamma   90.00
#
_symmetry.space_group_name_H-M   'P 1'
#
loop_
_entity.id
_entity.type
_entity.pdbx_description
1 polymer ?
#
loop_
_entity_poly.entity_id
_entity_poly.type
_entity_poly.pdbx_seq_one_letter_code
_entity_poly.pdbx_strand_id
1 'polypeptide(L)'
;MVSLLPNCKIMKRFKIFFIVLCSVLAAKAQSIVFNNQVPKHEVRAVWLTTIGGIDWPHSYAQSSYSAEKQKKELTDILDRLQQAKINTILIQTRVRGTMIYPSAYDPWDGCLSGFPG
;
A
#
# COMPACT_ATOMS: atom_id res chain seq x y z
N MET A 1 6.74 -42.58 61.59
CA MET A 1 6.09 -41.41 60.93
C MET A 1 7.20 -40.41 60.73
N VAL A 2 7.83 -40.41 59.53
CA VAL A 2 8.98 -39.55 59.23
C VAL A 2 8.45 -38.29 58.57
N SER A 3 8.68 -37.17 59.23
CA SER A 3 8.32 -35.82 58.76
C SER A 3 9.21 -35.39 57.65
N LEU A 4 8.69 -35.39 56.42
CA LEU A 4 9.36 -34.82 55.23
C LEU A 4 9.07 -33.32 55.19
N LEU A 5 9.74 -32.51 56.02
CA LEU A 5 9.76 -31.08 55.83
C LEU A 5 10.87 -30.74 54.81
N PRO A 6 10.56 -30.10 53.69
CA PRO A 6 11.54 -29.71 52.71
C PRO A 6 12.48 -28.67 53.33
N ASN A 7 13.79 -28.92 53.21
CA ASN A 7 14.84 -28.10 53.78
C ASN A 7 14.75 -26.67 53.28
N CYS A 8 14.42 -25.71 54.13
CA CYS A 8 14.19 -24.27 53.83
C CYS A 8 15.36 -23.63 53.03
N LYS A 9 16.58 -24.14 53.21
CA LYS A 9 17.75 -23.68 52.43
C LYS A 9 17.68 -24.06 50.93
N ILE A 10 17.12 -25.27 50.63
CA ILE A 10 16.98 -25.74 49.24
C ILE A 10 15.90 -24.92 48.55
N MET A 11 14.80 -24.63 49.18
CA MET A 11 13.74 -23.78 48.62
C MET A 11 14.19 -22.35 48.33
N LYS A 12 15.04 -21.74 49.22
CA LYS A 12 15.60 -20.42 48.95
C LYS A 12 16.53 -20.38 47.75
N ARG A 13 17.36 -21.41 47.57
CA ARG A 13 18.26 -21.53 46.41
C ARG A 13 17.47 -21.73 45.12
N PHE A 14 16.39 -22.50 45.16
CA PHE A 14 15.51 -22.70 44.00
C PHE A 14 14.78 -21.42 43.59
N LYS A 15 14.29 -20.60 44.53
CA LYS A 15 13.70 -19.31 44.27
C LYS A 15 14.67 -18.34 43.64
N ILE A 16 15.90 -18.27 44.14
CA ILE A 16 16.94 -17.39 43.59
C ILE A 16 17.29 -17.83 42.15
N PHE A 17 17.45 -19.14 41.92
CA PHE A 17 17.73 -19.67 40.58
C PHE A 17 16.61 -19.34 39.58
N PHE A 18 15.36 -19.45 40.01
CA PHE A 18 14.19 -19.13 39.18
C PHE A 18 14.11 -17.64 38.83
N ILE A 19 14.40 -16.76 39.80
CA ILE A 19 14.45 -15.31 39.58
C ILE A 19 15.55 -14.94 38.60
N VAL A 20 16.74 -15.53 38.74
CA VAL A 20 17.85 -15.28 37.82
C VAL A 20 17.54 -15.80 36.42
N LEU A 21 16.92 -16.98 36.30
CA LEU A 21 16.50 -17.52 35.00
C LEU A 21 15.44 -16.66 34.34
N CYS A 22 14.45 -16.17 35.08
CA CYS A 22 13.43 -15.23 34.54
C CYS A 22 14.04 -13.90 34.10
N SER A 23 15.03 -13.38 34.83
CA SER A 23 15.69 -12.11 34.44
C SER A 23 16.53 -12.27 33.18
N VAL A 24 17.19 -13.41 32.97
CA VAL A 24 17.94 -13.70 31.74
C VAL A 24 17.02 -13.88 30.53
N LEU A 25 15.84 -14.48 30.72
CA LEU A 25 14.83 -14.61 29.67
C LEU A 25 14.20 -13.27 29.32
N ALA A 26 13.95 -12.41 30.33
CA ALA A 26 13.43 -11.06 30.09
C ALA A 26 14.45 -10.17 29.35
N ALA A 27 15.75 -10.34 29.57
CA ALA A 27 16.79 -9.61 28.86
C ALA A 27 16.90 -9.94 27.36
N LYS A 28 16.39 -11.10 26.93
CA LYS A 28 16.34 -11.48 25.50
C LYS A 28 15.09 -10.96 24.77
N ALA A 29 14.13 -10.40 25.51
CA ALA A 29 12.93 -9.78 24.93
C ALA A 29 13.16 -8.32 24.54
N GLN A 30 14.38 -7.80 24.66
CA GLN A 30 14.69 -6.42 24.29
C GLN A 30 15.20 -6.32 22.87
N SER A 31 14.51 -5.42 22.18
CA SER A 31 14.86 -4.80 20.91
C SER A 31 14.61 -5.64 19.67
N ILE A 32 13.35 -5.86 19.32
CA ILE A 32 13.01 -5.42 17.98
C ILE A 32 13.05 -3.88 18.06
N VAL A 33 14.22 -3.32 17.85
CA VAL A 33 14.34 -1.90 17.50
C VAL A 33 13.66 -1.80 16.13
N PHE A 34 12.38 -1.45 16.12
CA PHE A 34 11.81 -0.85 14.94
C PHE A 34 12.67 0.37 14.68
N ASN A 35 13.57 0.25 13.72
CA ASN A 35 14.28 1.39 13.19
C ASN A 35 13.19 2.26 12.54
N ASN A 36 12.59 3.15 13.32
CA ASN A 36 11.63 4.16 12.89
C ASN A 36 12.34 5.22 12.04
N GLN A 37 13.20 4.77 11.14
CA GLN A 37 13.59 5.56 10.00
C GLN A 37 12.37 5.55 9.08
N VAL A 38 11.48 6.53 9.31
CA VAL A 38 10.45 6.88 8.34
C VAL A 38 11.15 6.98 6.99
N PRO A 39 10.77 6.18 5.99
CA PRO A 39 11.45 6.23 4.70
C PRO A 39 11.43 7.68 4.23
N LYS A 40 12.60 8.21 3.85
CA LYS A 40 12.76 9.59 3.35
C LYS A 40 11.81 9.91 2.19
N HIS A 41 11.32 8.87 1.51
CA HIS A 41 10.43 8.92 0.37
C HIS A 41 9.29 7.92 0.57
N GLU A 42 8.21 8.40 1.17
CA GLU A 42 6.97 7.63 1.25
C GLU A 42 6.25 7.68 -0.10
N VAL A 43 5.87 6.53 -0.64
CA VAL A 43 5.02 6.42 -1.83
C VAL A 43 3.57 6.30 -1.37
N ARG A 44 2.78 7.32 -1.65
CA ARG A 44 1.32 7.33 -1.51
C ARG A 44 0.72 7.27 -2.89
N ALA A 45 0.38 6.07 -3.33
CA ALA A 45 -0.06 5.79 -4.68
C ALA A 45 -1.56 5.52 -4.74
N VAL A 46 -2.16 5.87 -5.88
CA VAL A 46 -3.52 5.48 -6.25
C VAL A 46 -3.50 4.85 -7.63
N TRP A 47 -4.34 3.85 -7.82
CA TRP A 47 -4.61 3.27 -9.13
C TRP A 47 -5.76 4.02 -9.78
N LEU A 48 -5.55 4.50 -11.01
CA LEU A 48 -6.57 5.16 -11.83
C LEU A 48 -6.93 4.21 -12.99
N THR A 49 -8.16 3.68 -12.96
CA THR A 49 -8.61 2.78 -14.01
C THR A 49 -9.26 3.52 -15.16
N THR A 50 -9.04 3.04 -16.39
CA THR A 50 -9.70 3.53 -17.59
C THR A 50 -10.80 2.61 -18.08
N ILE A 51 -10.99 1.46 -17.43
CA ILE A 51 -11.97 0.45 -17.87
C ILE A 51 -13.40 1.00 -17.75
N GLY A 52 -14.10 1.06 -18.89
CA GLY A 52 -15.49 1.50 -18.92
C GLY A 52 -15.73 2.91 -18.39
N GLY A 53 -14.68 3.72 -18.24
CA GLY A 53 -14.80 5.07 -17.68
C GLY A 53 -15.15 5.11 -16.20
N ILE A 54 -14.75 4.09 -15.40
CA ILE A 54 -15.07 4.04 -13.97
C ILE A 54 -14.42 5.21 -13.22
N ASP A 55 -13.11 5.44 -13.43
CA ASP A 55 -12.41 6.57 -12.81
C ASP A 55 -12.18 7.70 -13.81
N TRP A 56 -11.78 7.36 -15.05
CA TRP A 56 -11.51 8.30 -16.13
C TRP A 56 -11.30 7.54 -17.45
N PRO A 57 -11.76 8.07 -18.62
CA PRO A 57 -12.65 9.24 -18.80
C PRO A 57 -14.13 8.86 -18.67
N HIS A 58 -14.95 9.76 -18.14
CA HIS A 58 -16.40 9.54 -18.01
C HIS A 58 -17.17 9.82 -19.31
N SER A 59 -16.51 10.31 -20.34
CA SER A 59 -17.11 10.58 -21.65
C SER A 59 -16.13 10.37 -22.78
N TYR A 60 -16.61 9.91 -23.93
CA TYR A 60 -15.79 9.71 -25.12
C TYR A 60 -15.37 11.03 -25.78
N ALA A 61 -14.14 11.07 -26.29
CA ALA A 61 -13.59 12.25 -26.97
C ALA A 61 -13.82 12.17 -28.49
N GLN A 62 -15.04 12.37 -28.94
CA GLN A 62 -15.42 12.32 -30.36
C GLN A 62 -15.22 13.65 -31.10
N SER A 63 -14.80 14.70 -30.43
CA SER A 63 -14.54 16.03 -30.96
C SER A 63 -13.43 16.70 -30.15
N SER A 64 -12.87 17.80 -30.68
CA SER A 64 -11.89 18.61 -29.93
C SER A 64 -12.46 19.12 -28.60
N TYR A 65 -13.73 19.49 -28.56
CA TYR A 65 -14.41 19.94 -27.34
C TYR A 65 -14.47 18.82 -26.29
N SER A 66 -14.84 17.62 -26.68
CA SER A 66 -14.91 16.45 -25.75
C SER A 66 -13.52 15.99 -25.33
N ALA A 67 -12.51 16.13 -26.16
CA ALA A 67 -11.11 15.87 -25.79
C ALA A 67 -10.63 16.85 -24.72
N GLU A 68 -10.90 18.14 -24.87
CA GLU A 68 -10.57 19.13 -23.84
C GLU A 68 -11.33 18.90 -22.52
N LYS A 69 -12.58 18.44 -22.60
CA LYS A 69 -13.33 18.03 -21.42
C LYS A 69 -12.66 16.86 -20.68
N GLN A 70 -12.20 15.83 -21.40
CA GLN A 70 -11.45 14.70 -20.79
C GLN A 70 -10.15 15.18 -20.14
N LYS A 71 -9.41 16.07 -20.80
CA LYS A 71 -8.17 16.64 -20.23
C LYS A 71 -8.44 17.42 -18.95
N LYS A 72 -9.48 18.26 -18.99
CA LYS A 72 -9.88 19.02 -17.80
C LYS A 72 -10.27 18.09 -16.64
N GLU A 73 -11.06 17.06 -16.93
CA GLU A 73 -11.47 16.07 -15.93
C GLU A 73 -10.27 15.37 -15.29
N LEU A 74 -9.30 14.94 -16.11
CA LEU A 74 -8.07 14.35 -15.58
C LEU A 74 -7.31 15.34 -14.68
N THR A 75 -7.17 16.59 -15.10
CA THR A 75 -6.52 17.62 -14.30
C THR A 75 -7.23 17.81 -12.96
N ASP A 76 -8.56 17.89 -12.95
CA ASP A 76 -9.36 18.05 -11.73
C ASP A 76 -9.19 16.83 -10.78
N ILE A 77 -9.03 15.62 -11.34
CA ILE A 77 -8.72 14.42 -10.55
C ILE A 77 -7.33 14.53 -9.94
N LEU A 78 -6.32 14.89 -10.73
CA LEU A 78 -4.93 15.03 -10.28
C LEU A 78 -4.80 16.08 -9.18
N ASP A 79 -5.46 17.23 -9.31
CA ASP A 79 -5.46 18.30 -8.31
C ASP A 79 -6.06 17.82 -6.97
N ARG A 80 -7.18 17.09 -7.02
CA ARG A 80 -7.78 16.49 -5.80
C ARG A 80 -6.86 15.47 -5.14
N LEU A 81 -6.20 14.64 -5.92
CA LEU A 81 -5.25 13.65 -5.41
C LEU A 81 -4.02 14.33 -4.79
N GLN A 82 -3.53 15.41 -5.41
CA GLN A 82 -2.44 16.21 -4.85
C GLN A 82 -2.83 16.86 -3.52
N GLN A 83 -4.04 17.41 -3.42
CA GLN A 83 -4.57 17.96 -2.16
C GLN A 83 -4.66 16.89 -1.06
N ALA A 84 -5.00 15.66 -1.43
CA ALA A 84 -4.99 14.50 -0.54
C ALA A 84 -3.58 13.97 -0.22
N LYS A 85 -2.52 14.66 -0.69
CA LYS A 85 -1.13 14.28 -0.50
C LYS A 85 -0.76 12.95 -1.18
N ILE A 86 -1.48 12.54 -2.18
CA ILE A 86 -1.08 11.45 -3.09
C ILE A 86 0.06 11.97 -3.97
N ASN A 87 1.14 11.22 -4.09
CA ASN A 87 2.33 11.62 -4.83
C ASN A 87 2.66 10.71 -6.01
N THR A 88 1.89 9.64 -6.19
CA THR A 88 2.11 8.67 -7.26
C THR A 88 0.77 8.19 -7.82
N ILE A 89 0.67 8.14 -9.13
CA ILE A 89 -0.53 7.66 -9.82
C ILE A 89 -0.13 6.56 -10.79
N LEU A 90 -0.82 5.43 -10.69
CA LEU A 90 -0.70 4.29 -11.58
C LEU A 90 -1.91 4.31 -12.51
N ILE A 91 -1.73 4.83 -13.71
CA ILE A 91 -2.80 4.85 -14.71
C ILE A 91 -2.85 3.55 -15.50
N GLN A 92 -4.03 2.98 -15.65
CA GLN A 92 -4.26 1.80 -16.46
C GLN A 92 -4.25 2.17 -17.93
N THR A 93 -3.19 1.80 -18.65
CA THR A 93 -3.00 2.17 -20.05
C THR A 93 -3.39 1.07 -21.03
N ARG A 94 -3.51 -0.17 -20.55
CA ARG A 94 -3.90 -1.33 -21.35
C ARG A 94 -5.06 -2.08 -20.70
N VAL A 95 -6.13 -2.27 -21.45
CA VAL A 95 -7.37 -2.93 -21.00
C VAL A 95 -7.88 -3.86 -22.10
N ARG A 96 -8.11 -5.13 -21.78
CA ARG A 96 -8.73 -6.11 -22.71
C ARG A 96 -8.04 -6.20 -24.08
N GLY A 97 -6.73 -6.03 -24.15
CA GLY A 97 -6.01 -6.04 -25.42
C GLY A 97 -6.13 -4.75 -26.22
N THR A 98 -6.61 -3.66 -25.62
CA THR A 98 -6.63 -2.32 -26.20
C THR A 98 -5.76 -1.37 -25.41
N MET A 99 -5.33 -0.27 -26.00
CA MET A 99 -4.45 0.73 -25.41
C MET A 99 -5.01 2.14 -25.49
N ILE A 100 -4.64 3.00 -24.54
CA ILE A 100 -5.01 4.42 -24.52
C ILE A 100 -3.92 5.33 -25.09
N TYR A 101 -2.90 4.77 -25.72
CA TYR A 101 -1.83 5.49 -26.39
C TYR A 101 -1.53 4.83 -27.76
N PRO A 102 -0.90 5.55 -28.72
CA PRO A 102 -0.56 4.97 -30.02
C PRO A 102 0.34 3.75 -29.88
N SER A 103 -0.09 2.63 -30.47
CA SER A 103 0.64 1.35 -30.47
C SER A 103 0.64 0.76 -31.87
N ALA A 104 1.74 0.10 -32.25
CA ALA A 104 1.83 -0.68 -33.47
C ALA A 104 1.31 -2.11 -33.30
N TYR A 105 1.02 -2.53 -32.08
CA TYR A 105 0.70 -3.92 -31.74
C TYR A 105 -0.75 -4.13 -31.31
N ASP A 106 -1.27 -3.22 -30.51
CA ASP A 106 -2.62 -3.32 -29.95
C ASP A 106 -3.52 -2.19 -30.48
N PRO A 107 -4.81 -2.47 -30.70
CA PRO A 107 -5.75 -1.48 -31.17
C PRO A 107 -6.02 -0.41 -30.12
N TRP A 108 -6.52 0.72 -30.57
CA TRP A 108 -6.92 1.84 -29.76
C TRP A 108 -8.17 1.52 -28.93
N ASP A 109 -8.19 1.91 -27.65
CA ASP A 109 -9.37 1.74 -26.82
C ASP A 109 -10.43 2.80 -27.11
N GLY A 110 -11.67 2.34 -27.25
CA GLY A 110 -12.81 3.23 -27.51
C GLY A 110 -13.15 4.18 -26.36
N CYS A 111 -12.64 3.97 -25.16
CA CYS A 111 -12.94 4.83 -24.00
C CYS A 111 -12.42 6.28 -24.20
N LEU A 112 -11.35 6.47 -24.97
CA LEU A 112 -10.85 7.80 -25.29
C LEU A 112 -11.57 8.45 -26.47
N SER A 113 -11.66 7.72 -27.59
CA SER A 113 -12.18 8.27 -28.86
C SER A 113 -13.64 7.98 -29.13
N GLY A 114 -14.26 7.03 -28.42
CA GLY A 114 -15.59 6.51 -28.71
C GLY A 114 -15.61 5.47 -29.83
N PHE A 115 -14.49 5.24 -30.49
CA PHE A 115 -14.34 4.27 -31.57
C PHE A 115 -13.15 3.37 -31.28
N PRO A 116 -13.35 2.05 -31.14
CA PRO A 116 -12.23 1.12 -31.03
C PRO A 116 -11.44 1.12 -32.35
N GLY A 117 -10.14 1.16 -32.20
CA GLY A 117 -9.22 1.18 -33.33
C GLY A 117 -8.83 -0.19 -33.84
#